data_2ee77ee7e53ce2d28902cc7a1fc43471
#
_entry.id   2ee77ee7e53ce2d28902cc7a1fc43471
#
_cell.length_a   1.000
_cell.length_b   1.000
_cell.length_c   1.000
_cell.angle_alpha   90.00
_cell.angle_beta   90.00
_cell.angle_gamma   90.00
#
_symmetry.space_group_name_H-M   'P 1'
#
loop_
_entity.id
_entity.type
_entity.pdbx_description
1 polymer ?
#
loop_
_entity_poly.entity_id
_entity_poly.type
_entity_poly.pdbx_seq_one_letter_code
_entity_poly.pdbx_strand_id
1 'polypeptide(L)'
;MDMRPCPKCGKSDVHWDSALTSDEGAPARRYSGSCPGCQTPREFIFRLPERPLLPGPGDVVLFGGDEPSELLDAGEWLYVADVCAQAAAGGPGREPGPVLSAEARESLIVAVAAMDEVLKFIPPEKDEVPRAGFWSDRGRTLRQTEPGRFRRRRLLTIRNTYRDALARAAS
;
A
#
# COMPACT_ATOMS: atom_id res chain seq x y z
N MET A 1 9.77 -0.86 1.58
CA MET A 1 10.83 -1.04 2.59
C MET A 1 10.72 0.00 3.71
N ASP A 2 10.26 1.19 3.43
CA ASP A 2 10.12 2.28 4.44
C ASP A 2 9.09 1.97 5.55
N MET A 3 8.10 1.15 5.26
CA MET A 3 7.15 0.65 6.27
C MET A 3 7.74 -0.40 7.23
N ARG A 4 9.01 -0.78 7.05
CA ARG A 4 9.76 -1.70 7.90
C ARG A 4 10.96 -0.97 8.50
N PRO A 5 10.76 -0.13 9.54
CA PRO A 5 11.85 0.60 10.17
C PRO A 5 12.91 -0.34 10.75
N CYS A 6 14.09 0.20 11.00
CA CYS A 6 15.17 -0.57 11.62
C CYS A 6 14.74 -1.07 13.01
N PRO A 7 14.78 -2.39 13.27
CA PRO A 7 14.33 -2.95 14.55
C PRO A 7 15.19 -2.51 15.73
N LYS A 8 16.41 -1.98 15.48
CA LYS A 8 17.32 -1.53 16.52
C LYS A 8 17.14 -0.07 16.90
N CYS A 9 16.84 0.83 15.94
CA CYS A 9 16.81 2.27 16.20
C CYS A 9 15.62 3.02 15.56
N GLY A 10 14.70 2.32 14.89
CA GLY A 10 13.48 2.90 14.32
C GLY A 10 13.65 3.70 13.03
N LYS A 11 14.86 3.91 12.52
CA LYS A 11 15.07 4.63 11.25
C LYS A 11 14.69 3.78 10.04
N SER A 12 14.16 4.40 8.99
CA SER A 12 13.70 3.73 7.75
C SER A 12 14.39 4.21 6.48
N ASP A 13 15.13 5.31 6.51
CA ASP A 13 15.78 5.99 5.39
C ASP A 13 17.09 5.30 4.92
N VAL A 14 17.04 3.99 4.71
CA VAL A 14 18.17 3.18 4.25
C VAL A 14 18.39 3.39 2.75
N HIS A 15 19.66 3.62 2.34
CA HIS A 15 20.04 3.50 0.94
C HIS A 15 20.13 2.01 0.56
N TRP A 16 19.41 1.61 -0.50
CA TRP A 16 19.27 0.22 -0.89
C TRP A 16 20.00 -0.07 -2.19
N ASP A 17 20.95 -0.98 -2.13
CA ASP A 17 21.49 -1.66 -3.30
C ASP A 17 20.59 -2.83 -3.68
N SER A 18 20.41 -3.09 -4.97
CA SER A 18 19.59 -4.21 -5.43
C SER A 18 20.30 -5.11 -6.43
N ALA A 19 20.10 -6.42 -6.32
CA ALA A 19 20.63 -7.42 -7.23
C ALA A 19 19.60 -8.51 -7.51
N LEU A 20 19.66 -9.07 -8.71
CA LEU A 20 18.92 -10.30 -9.02
C LEU A 20 19.56 -11.47 -8.27
N THR A 21 18.74 -12.37 -7.75
CA THR A 21 19.14 -13.56 -7.03
C THR A 21 18.12 -14.68 -7.27
N SER A 22 18.30 -15.81 -6.61
CA SER A 22 17.34 -16.90 -6.55
C SER A 22 16.98 -17.17 -5.11
N ASP A 23 15.70 -17.42 -4.85
CA ASP A 23 15.17 -17.84 -3.54
C ASP A 23 14.39 -19.14 -3.74
N GLU A 24 14.88 -20.23 -3.13
CA GLU A 24 14.34 -21.59 -3.29
C GLU A 24 14.14 -22.02 -4.77
N GLY A 25 15.06 -21.59 -5.66
CA GLY A 25 14.98 -21.89 -7.09
C GLY A 25 14.10 -20.93 -7.90
N ALA A 26 13.34 -20.05 -7.28
CA ALA A 26 12.56 -19.03 -7.96
C ALA A 26 13.37 -17.73 -8.16
N PRO A 27 13.17 -17.00 -9.28
CA PRO A 27 13.78 -15.68 -9.47
C PRO A 27 13.38 -14.74 -8.34
N ALA A 28 14.35 -13.99 -7.81
CA ALA A 28 14.13 -13.06 -6.73
C ALA A 28 14.97 -11.79 -6.91
N ARG A 29 14.60 -10.72 -6.24
CA ARG A 29 15.40 -9.50 -6.10
C ARG A 29 15.77 -9.30 -4.64
N ARG A 30 17.06 -9.21 -4.38
CA ARG A 30 17.60 -8.89 -3.08
C ARG A 30 17.85 -7.40 -2.99
N TYR A 31 17.46 -6.80 -1.87
CA TYR A 31 17.79 -5.43 -1.49
C TYR A 31 18.63 -5.49 -0.23
N SER A 32 19.79 -4.85 -0.24
CA SER A 32 20.70 -4.80 0.90
C SER A 32 21.17 -3.38 1.17
N GLY A 33 21.42 -3.08 2.44
CA GLY A 33 21.89 -1.76 2.86
C GLY A 33 22.22 -1.73 4.34
N SER A 34 22.71 -0.59 4.83
CA SER A 34 23.01 -0.38 6.24
C SER A 34 22.13 0.74 6.81
N CYS A 35 21.61 0.53 7.99
CA CYS A 35 20.82 1.55 8.67
C CYS A 35 21.69 2.81 8.93
N PRO A 36 21.27 4.01 8.49
CA PRO A 36 22.08 5.23 8.65
C PRO A 36 22.24 5.66 10.12
N GLY A 37 21.37 5.17 11.01
CA GLY A 37 21.42 5.54 12.43
C GLY A 37 22.26 4.64 13.29
N CYS A 38 22.34 3.33 13.01
CA CYS A 38 23.02 2.37 13.87
C CYS A 38 23.89 1.36 13.12
N GLN A 39 24.05 1.53 11.81
CA GLN A 39 24.86 0.70 10.92
C GLN A 39 24.46 -0.79 10.89
N THR A 40 23.30 -1.14 11.45
CA THR A 40 22.81 -2.51 11.40
C THR A 40 22.54 -2.90 9.94
N PRO A 41 23.10 -4.02 9.45
CA PRO A 41 22.79 -4.52 8.12
C PRO A 41 21.29 -4.81 7.99
N ARG A 42 20.74 -4.48 6.84
CA ARG A 42 19.34 -4.71 6.47
C ARG A 42 19.30 -5.44 5.14
N GLU A 43 18.45 -6.44 5.05
CA GLU A 43 18.24 -7.19 3.81
C GLU A 43 16.76 -7.53 3.64
N PHE A 44 16.28 -7.46 2.40
CA PHE A 44 14.99 -7.98 1.99
C PHE A 44 15.16 -8.76 0.69
N ILE A 45 14.48 -9.89 0.59
CA ILE A 45 14.41 -10.69 -0.61
C ILE A 45 12.94 -10.77 -1.03
N PHE A 46 12.67 -10.42 -2.30
CA PHE A 46 11.34 -10.48 -2.88
C PHE A 46 11.36 -11.43 -4.07
N ARG A 47 10.56 -12.49 -4.01
CA ARG A 47 10.34 -13.37 -5.16
C ARG A 47 9.71 -12.58 -6.29
N LEU A 48 10.18 -12.80 -7.50
CA LEU A 48 9.62 -12.19 -8.69
C LEU A 48 8.51 -13.09 -9.23
N PRO A 49 7.39 -12.51 -9.71
CA PRO A 49 6.35 -13.31 -10.32
C PRO A 49 6.89 -13.95 -11.62
N GLU A 50 6.46 -15.16 -11.92
CA GLU A 50 6.80 -15.85 -13.18
C GLU A 50 6.40 -15.05 -14.42
N ARG A 51 5.31 -14.32 -14.31
CA ARG A 51 4.82 -13.41 -15.35
C ARG A 51 4.71 -12.00 -14.77
N PRO A 52 5.51 -11.04 -15.28
CA PRO A 52 5.40 -9.66 -14.81
C PRO A 52 4.01 -9.11 -15.16
N LEU A 53 3.38 -8.48 -14.18
CA LEU A 53 2.16 -7.70 -14.41
C LEU A 53 2.60 -6.40 -15.09
N LEU A 54 2.30 -6.28 -16.39
CA LEU A 54 2.53 -5.03 -17.10
C LEU A 54 1.37 -4.08 -16.78
N PRO A 55 1.67 -2.81 -16.47
CA PRO A 55 0.63 -1.80 -16.34
C PRO A 55 -0.19 -1.76 -17.63
N GLY A 56 -1.52 -1.78 -17.50
CA GLY A 56 -2.41 -1.54 -18.62
C GLY A 56 -2.24 -0.13 -19.19
N PRO A 57 -2.74 0.15 -20.39
CA PRO A 57 -2.77 1.50 -20.94
C PRO A 57 -3.63 2.39 -20.03
N GLY A 58 -3.07 3.53 -19.65
CA GLY A 58 -3.71 4.52 -18.75
C GLY A 58 -3.09 4.57 -17.36
N ASP A 59 -3.66 5.39 -16.51
CA ASP A 59 -3.15 5.68 -15.15
C ASP A 59 -3.54 4.60 -14.12
N VAL A 60 -3.36 3.33 -14.44
CA VAL A 60 -3.68 2.23 -13.54
C VAL A 60 -2.43 1.83 -12.78
N VAL A 61 -2.44 2.04 -11.46
CA VAL A 61 -1.45 1.47 -10.55
C VAL A 61 -1.94 0.10 -10.09
N LEU A 62 -1.10 -0.93 -10.26
CA LEU A 62 -1.34 -2.29 -9.78
C LEU A 62 -0.22 -2.66 -8.82
N PHE A 63 -0.57 -3.09 -7.61
CA PHE A 63 0.40 -3.51 -6.60
C PHE A 63 0.64 -5.03 -6.55
N GLY A 64 -0.13 -5.80 -7.26
CA GLY A 64 0.01 -7.26 -7.29
C GLY A 64 -1.05 -7.92 -8.15
N GLY A 65 -1.11 -9.27 -8.08
CA GLY A 65 -2.13 -10.09 -8.72
C GLY A 65 -3.47 -10.08 -7.98
N ASP A 66 -4.26 -11.13 -8.18
CA ASP A 66 -5.60 -11.26 -7.58
C ASP A 66 -5.55 -11.66 -6.09
N GLU A 67 -4.44 -12.26 -5.65
CA GLU A 67 -4.27 -12.71 -4.28
C GLU A 67 -3.93 -11.55 -3.33
N PRO A 68 -4.31 -11.67 -2.03
CA PRO A 68 -3.89 -10.71 -1.02
C PRO A 68 -2.37 -10.58 -0.92
N SER A 69 -1.89 -9.38 -0.63
CA SER A 69 -0.46 -9.13 -0.43
C SER A 69 0.10 -9.95 0.74
N GLU A 70 1.28 -10.52 0.55
CA GLU A 70 2.07 -11.16 1.62
C GLU A 70 3.05 -10.19 2.30
N LEU A 71 3.23 -9.00 1.74
CA LEU A 71 4.21 -8.00 2.20
C LEU A 71 3.61 -7.00 3.18
N LEU A 72 2.41 -6.55 2.91
CA LEU A 72 1.66 -5.58 3.72
C LEU A 72 0.32 -6.19 4.10
N ASP A 73 -0.08 -6.06 5.36
CA ASP A 73 -1.39 -6.48 5.80
C ASP A 73 -2.50 -5.47 5.46
N ALA A 74 -3.74 -5.85 5.67
CA ALA A 74 -4.90 -5.02 5.34
C ALA A 74 -4.88 -3.65 6.02
N GLY A 75 -4.32 -3.55 7.24
CA GLY A 75 -4.22 -2.28 7.96
C GLY A 75 -3.11 -1.39 7.40
N GLU A 76 -2.01 -1.98 6.98
CA GLU A 76 -0.92 -1.24 6.32
C GLU A 76 -1.37 -0.69 4.97
N TRP A 77 -2.10 -1.48 4.17
CA TRP A 77 -2.68 -1.01 2.91
C TRP A 77 -3.70 0.11 3.13
N LEU A 78 -4.56 -0.01 4.15
CA LEU A 78 -5.49 1.06 4.49
C LEU A 78 -4.76 2.34 4.92
N TYR A 79 -3.66 2.22 5.65
CA TYR A 79 -2.80 3.36 5.98
C TYR A 79 -2.19 4.01 4.73
N VAL A 80 -1.71 3.23 3.76
CA VAL A 80 -1.21 3.77 2.48
C VAL A 80 -2.32 4.55 1.77
N ALA A 81 -3.53 4.00 1.70
CA ALA A 81 -4.68 4.69 1.10
C ALA A 81 -4.99 6.03 1.79
N ASP A 82 -4.97 6.05 3.13
CA ASP A 82 -5.21 7.26 3.91
C ASP A 82 -4.16 8.34 3.65
N VAL A 83 -2.88 7.99 3.68
CA VAL A 83 -1.78 8.93 3.44
C VAL A 83 -1.87 9.53 2.03
N CYS A 84 -2.11 8.70 1.02
CA CYS A 84 -2.26 9.16 -0.35
C CYS A 84 -3.51 10.04 -0.55
N ALA A 85 -4.64 9.68 0.08
CA ALA A 85 -5.85 10.52 0.03
C ALA A 85 -5.65 11.86 0.73
N GLN A 86 -4.94 11.90 1.86
CA GLN A 86 -4.58 13.15 2.55
C GLN A 86 -3.64 14.01 1.70
N ALA A 87 -2.65 13.42 1.05
CA ALA A 87 -1.77 14.14 0.13
C ALA A 87 -2.54 14.75 -1.05
N ALA A 88 -3.49 14.01 -1.62
CA ALA A 88 -4.36 14.49 -2.68
C ALA A 88 -5.27 15.65 -2.25
N ALA A 89 -5.70 15.67 -0.99
CA ALA A 89 -6.48 16.78 -0.42
C ALA A 89 -5.63 18.03 -0.12
N GLY A 90 -4.32 17.99 -0.37
CA GLY A 90 -3.41 19.12 -0.17
C GLY A 90 -2.88 19.26 1.26
N GLY A 91 -3.11 18.29 2.12
CA GLY A 91 -2.66 18.29 3.51
C GLY A 91 -3.48 19.20 4.43
N PRO A 92 -3.14 19.29 5.72
CA PRO A 92 -3.86 20.11 6.69
C PRO A 92 -3.80 21.59 6.32
N GLY A 93 -4.96 22.25 6.29
CA GLY A 93 -5.08 23.71 6.10
C GLY A 93 -5.10 24.18 4.63
N ARG A 94 -5.14 23.29 3.67
CA ARG A 94 -5.30 23.65 2.26
C ARG A 94 -6.74 23.40 1.81
N GLU A 95 -7.42 24.43 1.33
CA GLU A 95 -8.74 24.29 0.69
C GLU A 95 -8.59 23.48 -0.61
N PRO A 96 -9.46 22.48 -0.86
CA PRO A 96 -9.47 21.77 -2.13
C PRO A 96 -9.74 22.75 -3.27
N GLY A 97 -8.81 22.86 -4.19
CA GLY A 97 -9.02 23.62 -5.42
C GLY A 97 -10.10 22.97 -6.31
N PRO A 98 -10.67 23.71 -7.25
CA PRO A 98 -11.69 23.19 -8.17
C PRO A 98 -11.13 22.13 -9.13
N VAL A 99 -9.83 22.06 -9.31
CA VAL A 99 -9.13 21.10 -10.20
C VAL A 99 -8.03 20.40 -9.42
N LEU A 100 -7.95 19.08 -9.54
CA LEU A 100 -6.85 18.30 -8.97
C LEU A 100 -5.53 18.62 -9.69
N SER A 101 -4.46 18.86 -8.92
CA SER A 101 -3.11 18.89 -9.50
C SER A 101 -2.69 17.50 -9.99
N ALA A 102 -1.64 17.43 -10.83
CA ALA A 102 -1.11 16.15 -11.30
C ALA A 102 -0.68 15.26 -10.13
N GLU A 103 -0.02 15.81 -9.11
CA GLU A 103 0.42 15.09 -7.92
C GLU A 103 -0.78 14.60 -7.06
N ALA A 104 -1.82 15.42 -6.96
CA ALA A 104 -3.05 15.03 -6.25
C ALA A 104 -3.76 13.89 -6.99
N ARG A 105 -3.77 13.94 -8.32
CA ARG A 105 -4.31 12.87 -9.17
C ARG A 105 -3.54 11.57 -9.02
N GLU A 106 -2.21 11.60 -9.10
CA GLU A 106 -1.35 10.44 -8.88
C GLU A 106 -1.58 9.84 -7.48
N SER A 107 -1.64 10.69 -6.44
CA SER A 107 -1.91 10.25 -5.08
C SER A 107 -3.27 9.54 -4.95
N LEU A 108 -4.32 10.05 -5.59
CA LEU A 108 -5.63 9.38 -5.58
C LEU A 108 -5.62 8.05 -6.35
N ILE A 109 -4.88 7.94 -7.45
CA ILE A 109 -4.71 6.68 -8.17
C ILE A 109 -4.09 5.62 -7.25
N VAL A 110 -3.04 5.98 -6.53
CA VAL A 110 -2.40 5.11 -5.54
C VAL A 110 -3.37 4.76 -4.40
N ALA A 111 -4.17 5.73 -3.90
CA ALA A 111 -5.15 5.48 -2.87
C ALA A 111 -6.23 4.47 -3.30
N VAL A 112 -6.72 4.57 -4.55
CA VAL A 112 -7.67 3.60 -5.12
C VAL A 112 -7.04 2.21 -5.18
N ALA A 113 -5.82 2.10 -5.72
CA ALA A 113 -5.12 0.82 -5.83
C ALA A 113 -4.87 0.19 -4.45
N ALA A 114 -4.48 0.98 -3.46
CA ALA A 114 -4.31 0.50 -2.08
C ALA A 114 -5.62 0.02 -1.46
N MET A 115 -6.76 0.68 -1.75
CA MET A 115 -8.08 0.20 -1.32
C MET A 115 -8.47 -1.11 -1.99
N ASP A 116 -8.11 -1.30 -3.27
CA ASP A 116 -8.32 -2.56 -3.96
C ASP A 116 -7.48 -3.69 -3.32
N GLU A 117 -6.25 -3.41 -2.85
CA GLU A 117 -5.45 -4.37 -2.08
C GLU A 117 -6.12 -4.76 -0.74
N VAL A 118 -6.68 -3.79 0.01
CA VAL A 118 -7.41 -4.11 1.25
C VAL A 118 -8.60 -5.04 0.97
N LEU A 119 -9.32 -4.82 -0.12
CA LEU A 119 -10.50 -5.62 -0.49
C LEU A 119 -10.17 -7.07 -0.80
N LYS A 120 -8.98 -7.40 -1.29
CA LYS A 120 -8.52 -8.78 -1.55
C LYS A 120 -8.46 -9.62 -0.27
N PHE A 121 -8.27 -9.01 0.89
CA PHE A 121 -8.26 -9.71 2.18
C PHE A 121 -9.63 -10.18 2.65
N ILE A 122 -10.71 -9.80 1.94
CA ILE A 122 -12.08 -10.21 2.31
C ILE A 122 -12.50 -11.39 1.44
N PRO A 123 -12.59 -12.61 1.97
CA PRO A 123 -13.09 -13.76 1.23
C PRO A 123 -14.49 -13.49 0.66
N PRO A 124 -14.87 -14.12 -0.46
CA PRO A 124 -16.16 -13.88 -1.12
C PRO A 124 -17.38 -14.02 -0.19
N GLU A 125 -17.33 -14.96 0.75
CA GLU A 125 -18.40 -15.28 1.69
C GLU A 125 -18.41 -14.41 2.96
N LYS A 126 -17.47 -13.45 3.09
CA LYS A 126 -17.36 -12.57 4.27
C LYS A 126 -17.60 -11.10 3.92
N ASP A 127 -18.07 -10.35 4.90
CA ASP A 127 -18.36 -8.93 4.78
C ASP A 127 -17.27 -8.02 5.40
N GLU A 128 -16.24 -8.61 5.99
CA GLU A 128 -15.13 -7.87 6.59
C GLU A 128 -13.82 -8.63 6.47
N VAL A 129 -12.70 -7.89 6.62
CA VAL A 129 -11.37 -8.48 6.67
C VAL A 129 -11.25 -9.38 7.89
N PRO A 130 -10.91 -10.68 7.71
CA PRO A 130 -10.74 -11.61 8.82
C PRO A 130 -9.52 -11.23 9.68
N ARG A 131 -9.50 -11.71 10.93
CA ARG A 131 -8.42 -11.42 11.90
C ARG A 131 -7.03 -11.79 11.35
N ALA A 132 -6.93 -12.85 10.57
CA ALA A 132 -5.68 -13.30 9.96
C ALA A 132 -5.10 -12.29 8.95
N GLY A 133 -5.90 -11.35 8.43
CA GLY A 133 -5.44 -10.28 7.54
C GLY A 133 -4.69 -9.15 8.25
N PHE A 134 -4.35 -9.29 9.55
CA PHE A 134 -3.67 -8.25 10.35
C PHE A 134 -2.52 -8.88 11.13
N TRP A 135 -1.31 -8.82 10.59
CA TRP A 135 -0.12 -9.39 11.25
C TRP A 135 0.91 -8.34 11.69
N SER A 136 0.85 -7.10 11.18
CA SER A 136 1.69 -6.01 11.64
C SER A 136 1.14 -5.37 12.92
N ASP A 137 1.99 -4.68 13.69
CA ASP A 137 1.54 -3.93 14.86
C ASP A 137 0.59 -2.79 14.48
N ARG A 138 0.89 -2.11 13.37
CA ARG A 138 0.01 -1.07 12.80
C ARG A 138 -1.35 -1.63 12.43
N GLY A 139 -1.38 -2.75 11.69
CA GLY A 139 -2.63 -3.38 11.27
C GLY A 139 -3.47 -3.84 12.45
N ARG A 140 -2.85 -4.48 13.44
CA ARG A 140 -3.55 -4.91 14.67
C ARG A 140 -4.11 -3.72 15.45
N THR A 141 -3.32 -2.65 15.62
CA THR A 141 -3.76 -1.44 16.31
C THR A 141 -4.95 -0.80 15.60
N LEU A 142 -4.85 -0.61 14.28
CA LEU A 142 -5.93 0.00 13.50
C LEU A 142 -7.22 -0.85 13.53
N ARG A 143 -7.09 -2.18 13.45
CA ARG A 143 -8.21 -3.10 13.60
C ARG A 143 -8.89 -2.98 14.98
N GLN A 144 -8.12 -2.77 16.05
CA GLN A 144 -8.65 -2.64 17.42
C GLN A 144 -9.35 -1.29 17.63
N THR A 145 -8.76 -0.21 17.12
CA THR A 145 -9.29 1.16 17.32
C THR A 145 -10.45 1.49 16.39
N GLU A 146 -10.41 1.00 15.15
CA GLU A 146 -11.38 1.35 14.11
C GLU A 146 -11.89 0.12 13.33
N PRO A 147 -12.48 -0.89 13.98
CA PRO A 147 -12.85 -2.16 13.33
C PRO A 147 -13.85 -1.97 12.18
N GLY A 148 -14.73 -0.99 12.28
CA GLY A 148 -15.75 -0.71 11.26
C GLY A 148 -15.21 -0.26 9.90
N ARG A 149 -13.94 0.18 9.84
CA ARG A 149 -13.29 0.57 8.58
C ARG A 149 -13.02 -0.62 7.67
N PHE A 150 -12.89 -1.82 8.21
CA PHE A 150 -12.54 -3.04 7.48
C PHE A 150 -13.76 -3.82 6.97
N ARG A 151 -14.94 -3.23 7.03
CA ARG A 151 -16.16 -3.81 6.42
C ARG A 151 -16.17 -3.56 4.92
N ARG A 152 -16.49 -4.61 4.12
CA ARG A 152 -16.54 -4.55 2.64
C ARG A 152 -17.32 -3.33 2.14
N ARG A 153 -18.52 -3.11 2.67
CA ARG A 153 -19.35 -1.97 2.26
C ARG A 153 -18.65 -0.62 2.49
N ARG A 154 -17.98 -0.46 3.63
CA ARG A 154 -17.26 0.78 3.97
C ARG A 154 -16.07 1.01 3.03
N LEU A 155 -15.27 -0.04 2.79
CA LEU A 155 -14.12 0.02 1.89
C LEU A 155 -14.55 0.35 0.47
N LEU A 156 -15.59 -0.30 -0.04
CA LEU A 156 -16.14 0.00 -1.38
C LEU A 156 -16.65 1.44 -1.48
N THR A 157 -17.32 1.95 -0.46
CA THR A 157 -17.78 3.36 -0.44
C THR A 157 -16.62 4.33 -0.55
N ILE A 158 -15.57 4.15 0.26
CA ILE A 158 -14.38 5.01 0.25
C ILE A 158 -13.66 4.92 -1.10
N ARG A 159 -13.40 3.69 -1.60
CA ARG A 159 -12.79 3.49 -2.91
C ARG A 159 -13.56 4.19 -4.04
N ASN A 160 -14.88 4.05 -4.05
CA ASN A 160 -15.72 4.67 -5.07
C ASN A 160 -15.68 6.21 -4.96
N THR A 161 -15.66 6.77 -3.74
CA THR A 161 -15.48 8.22 -3.53
C THR A 161 -14.17 8.72 -4.19
N TYR A 162 -13.07 7.98 -4.06
CA TYR A 162 -11.80 8.33 -4.70
C TYR A 162 -11.87 8.22 -6.23
N ARG A 163 -12.51 7.16 -6.76
CA ARG A 163 -12.73 6.99 -8.21
C ARG A 163 -13.59 8.11 -8.79
N ASP A 164 -14.66 8.50 -8.10
CA ASP A 164 -15.53 9.60 -8.52
C ASP A 164 -14.80 10.94 -8.53
N ALA A 165 -13.88 11.15 -7.56
CA ALA A 165 -13.03 12.35 -7.55
C ALA A 165 -12.08 12.39 -8.75
N LEU A 166 -11.47 11.25 -9.11
CA LEU A 166 -10.63 11.12 -10.30
C LEU A 166 -11.42 11.36 -11.60
N ALA A 167 -12.62 10.80 -11.70
CA ALA A 167 -13.46 10.96 -12.89
C ALA A 167 -13.88 12.43 -13.10
N ARG A 168 -14.25 13.13 -12.02
CA ARG A 168 -14.59 14.57 -12.11
C ARG A 168 -13.41 15.44 -12.53
N ALA A 169 -12.20 15.08 -12.16
CA ALA A 169 -11.00 15.82 -12.54
C ALA A 169 -10.52 15.56 -13.97
N ALA A 170 -11.07 14.56 -14.65
CA ALA A 170 -10.79 14.23 -16.05
C ALA A 170 -11.79 14.86 -17.03
N SER A 171 -12.85 15.48 -16.52
CA SER A 171 -13.92 16.15 -17.29
C SER A 171 -13.66 17.64 -17.44
#